data_83b77dcbe3303f1583f58845885598b0
#
_entry.id   83b77dcbe3303f1583f58845885598b0
#
_cell.length_a   1.000
_cell.length_b   1.000
_cell.length_c   1.000
_cell.angle_alpha   90.00
_cell.angle_beta   90.00
_cell.angle_gamma   90.00
#
_symmetry.space_group_name_H-M   'P 1'
#
loop_
_entity.id
_entity.type
_entity.pdbx_description
1 polymer ?
#
loop_
_entity_poly.entity_id
_entity_poly.type
_entity_poly.pdbx_seq_one_letter_code
_entity_poly.pdbx_strand_id
1 'polypeptide(L)'
;MSLVDSYDAVLFDLDGVIYRGPRALPGVPEIIADVEGRGVRCVYVTNNASRTPAAVAAHLRDLGIPCTDEQVVTSPQAAVQILAGVCAEGAPIFVVGGAGIEDALRDAGFVPTRNPGDGPVAVVQGFAPDVGWRDLAMASYLIESGCLWVATNLDLTFPTEHGVAPGNGSLVAAVANAVGRQPDHVAGKPEPALLQTAMNRVGAHRALMVGDRLDTDIEGAHRVGIDSLYVATGVHSLIDVCAAGPGSRPTFLGSDLGALVQAPATEVSVVDGTWETDGRIPPERAWDVAAALARECWRVQDESGAIDVSDVVERWSRRFPGALPHAAISTVGH
;
A
#
# COMPACT_ATOMS: atom_id res chain seq x y z
N MET A 1 -26.44 7.41 0.54
CA MET A 1 -25.17 7.83 1.17
C MET A 1 -24.10 6.91 0.61
N SER A 2 -23.09 7.43 -0.05
CA SER A 2 -21.98 6.66 -0.62
C SER A 2 -21.00 6.27 0.50
N LEU A 3 -20.16 5.26 0.26
CA LEU A 3 -19.15 4.83 1.24
C LEU A 3 -18.28 6.01 1.70
N VAL A 4 -17.79 6.80 0.75
CA VAL A 4 -16.87 7.93 1.02
C VAL A 4 -17.48 9.03 1.88
N ASP A 5 -18.82 9.20 1.91
CA ASP A 5 -19.50 10.23 2.70
C ASP A 5 -19.31 10.06 4.23
N SER A 6 -18.80 8.90 4.65
CA SER A 6 -18.51 8.60 6.05
C SER A 6 -17.10 9.01 6.50
N TYR A 7 -16.26 9.50 5.60
CA TYR A 7 -14.85 9.79 5.85
C TYR A 7 -14.50 11.25 5.56
N ASP A 8 -13.45 11.77 6.19
CA ASP A 8 -12.94 13.13 5.97
C ASP A 8 -11.67 13.14 5.10
N ALA A 9 -11.06 11.96 4.91
CA ALA A 9 -9.93 11.77 4.01
C ALA A 9 -9.91 10.35 3.44
N VAL A 10 -9.42 10.20 2.22
CA VAL A 10 -9.11 8.92 1.60
C VAL A 10 -7.62 8.88 1.28
N LEU A 11 -6.94 7.85 1.78
CA LEU A 11 -5.54 7.55 1.50
C LEU A 11 -5.50 6.51 0.38
N PHE A 12 -4.98 6.88 -0.78
CA PHE A 12 -4.91 6.01 -1.94
C PHE A 12 -3.50 5.44 -2.10
N ASP A 13 -3.37 4.12 -2.18
CA ASP A 13 -2.20 3.55 -2.84
C ASP A 13 -2.19 3.94 -4.33
N LEU A 14 -1.06 3.83 -4.98
CA LEU A 14 -0.88 4.28 -6.36
C LEU A 14 -0.89 3.13 -7.38
N ASP A 15 0.09 2.25 -7.29
CA ASP A 15 0.25 1.16 -8.25
C ASP A 15 -0.81 0.07 -8.04
N GLY A 16 -1.65 -0.17 -9.04
CA GLY A 16 -2.77 -1.11 -8.93
C GLY A 16 -4.07 -0.49 -8.43
N VAL A 17 -4.05 0.75 -7.93
CA VAL A 17 -5.23 1.47 -7.43
C VAL A 17 -5.55 2.68 -8.30
N ILE A 18 -4.60 3.56 -8.51
CA ILE A 18 -4.77 4.77 -9.34
C ILE A 18 -4.33 4.51 -10.78
N TYR A 19 -3.21 3.84 -10.96
CA TYR A 19 -2.66 3.56 -12.28
C TYR A 19 -2.00 2.17 -12.33
N ARG A 20 -1.71 1.72 -13.55
CA ARG A 20 -0.83 0.59 -13.82
C ARG A 20 0.18 0.99 -14.87
N GLY A 21 1.46 1.05 -14.48
CA GLY A 21 2.51 1.59 -15.33
C GLY A 21 2.22 3.04 -15.72
N PRO A 22 2.24 3.39 -17.03
CA PRO A 22 2.04 4.76 -17.50
C PRO A 22 0.57 5.16 -17.70
N ARG A 23 -0.41 4.38 -17.26
CA ARG A 23 -1.84 4.60 -17.56
C ARG A 23 -2.68 4.59 -16.30
N ALA A 24 -3.57 5.58 -16.16
CA ALA A 24 -4.62 5.55 -15.16
C ALA A 24 -5.54 4.32 -15.36
N LEU A 25 -6.02 3.78 -14.27
CA LEU A 25 -7.08 2.77 -14.33
C LEU A 25 -8.40 3.40 -14.79
N PRO A 26 -9.29 2.64 -15.44
CA PRO A 26 -10.54 3.18 -15.99
C PRO A 26 -11.40 3.87 -14.92
N GLY A 27 -11.90 5.07 -15.22
CA GLY A 27 -12.80 5.83 -14.35
C GLY A 27 -12.15 6.50 -13.15
N VAL A 28 -10.85 6.32 -12.92
CA VAL A 28 -10.16 6.85 -11.73
C VAL A 28 -10.18 8.39 -11.68
N PRO A 29 -9.87 9.15 -12.75
CA PRO A 29 -9.92 10.60 -12.69
C PRO A 29 -11.29 11.15 -12.29
N GLU A 30 -12.36 10.58 -12.84
CA GLU A 30 -13.74 10.98 -12.57
C GLU A 30 -14.15 10.66 -11.13
N ILE A 31 -13.74 9.51 -10.60
CA ILE A 31 -14.04 9.10 -9.23
C ILE A 31 -13.30 10.00 -8.24
N ILE A 32 -12.02 10.31 -8.48
CA ILE A 32 -11.25 11.22 -7.63
C ILE A 32 -11.90 12.60 -7.62
N ALA A 33 -12.30 13.12 -8.77
CA ALA A 33 -13.00 14.41 -8.86
C ALA A 33 -14.35 14.41 -8.10
N ASP A 34 -15.10 13.30 -8.13
CA ASP A 34 -16.35 13.16 -7.34
C ASP A 34 -16.04 13.14 -5.83
N VAL A 35 -15.02 12.39 -5.39
CA VAL A 35 -14.58 12.33 -3.98
C VAL A 35 -14.20 13.73 -3.48
N GLU A 36 -13.36 14.45 -4.22
CA GLU A 36 -12.97 15.84 -3.88
C GLU A 36 -14.15 16.80 -3.92
N GLY A 37 -15.06 16.65 -4.91
CA GLY A 37 -16.28 17.43 -5.03
C GLY A 37 -17.23 17.28 -3.81
N ARG A 38 -17.12 16.21 -3.05
CA ARG A 38 -17.84 15.98 -1.79
C ARG A 38 -17.12 16.59 -0.58
N GLY A 39 -15.97 17.24 -0.76
CA GLY A 39 -15.16 17.83 0.29
C GLY A 39 -14.30 16.84 1.08
N VAL A 40 -14.13 15.62 0.58
CA VAL A 40 -13.24 14.60 1.15
C VAL A 40 -11.83 14.80 0.60
N ARG A 41 -10.84 14.82 1.48
CA ARG A 41 -9.43 15.07 1.11
C ARG A 41 -8.83 13.80 0.50
N CYS A 42 -8.23 13.92 -0.69
CA CYS A 42 -7.49 12.85 -1.35
C CYS A 42 -6.01 12.96 -1.01
N VAL A 43 -5.40 11.89 -0.51
CA VAL A 43 -3.97 11.78 -0.21
C VAL A 43 -3.42 10.53 -0.89
N TYR A 44 -2.31 10.67 -1.58
CA TYR A 44 -1.68 9.59 -2.33
C TYR A 44 -0.47 9.07 -1.56
N VAL A 45 -0.50 7.80 -1.16
CA VAL A 45 0.53 7.19 -0.31
C VAL A 45 1.27 6.09 -1.05
N THR A 46 2.60 6.15 -1.07
CA THR A 46 3.40 5.17 -1.81
C THR A 46 4.63 4.70 -1.04
N ASN A 47 4.89 3.38 -1.12
CA ASN A 47 6.14 2.80 -0.64
C ASN A 47 7.34 3.12 -1.54
N ASN A 48 7.10 3.63 -2.75
CA ASN A 48 8.16 3.94 -3.69
C ASN A 48 9.02 5.11 -3.19
N ALA A 49 10.33 4.84 -3.03
CA ALA A 49 11.32 5.79 -2.54
C ALA A 49 12.15 6.44 -3.66
N SER A 50 11.97 6.02 -4.91
CA SER A 50 12.81 6.49 -6.03
C SER A 50 12.40 7.85 -6.58
N ARG A 51 11.14 8.26 -6.37
CA ARG A 51 10.57 9.51 -6.89
C ARG A 51 10.27 10.49 -5.77
N THR A 52 10.43 11.78 -6.07
CA THR A 52 10.00 12.86 -5.18
C THR A 52 8.48 13.04 -5.20
N PRO A 53 7.85 13.63 -4.17
CA PRO A 53 6.43 13.97 -4.18
C PRO A 53 6.04 14.79 -5.41
N ALA A 54 6.86 15.77 -5.81
CA ALA A 54 6.63 16.60 -6.99
C ALA A 54 6.60 15.77 -8.29
N ALA A 55 7.50 14.78 -8.42
CA ALA A 55 7.53 13.91 -9.60
C ALA A 55 6.30 12.98 -9.65
N VAL A 56 5.84 12.50 -8.50
CA VAL A 56 4.60 11.70 -8.41
C VAL A 56 3.38 12.55 -8.72
N ALA A 57 3.27 13.75 -8.14
CA ALA A 57 2.17 14.67 -8.41
C ALA A 57 2.13 15.11 -9.89
N ALA A 58 3.29 15.34 -10.51
CA ALA A 58 3.36 15.61 -11.95
C ALA A 58 2.82 14.44 -12.77
N HIS A 59 3.21 13.21 -12.43
CA HIS A 59 2.69 12.02 -13.11
C HIS A 59 1.17 11.86 -12.94
N LEU A 60 0.62 12.13 -11.75
CA LEU A 60 -0.83 12.10 -11.53
C LEU A 60 -1.56 13.14 -12.38
N ARG A 61 -1.01 14.36 -12.51
CA ARG A 61 -1.56 15.40 -13.40
C ARG A 61 -1.53 14.99 -14.88
N ASP A 62 -0.46 14.34 -15.33
CA ASP A 62 -0.36 13.79 -16.69
C ASP A 62 -1.42 12.71 -16.96
N LEU A 63 -1.86 12.00 -15.91
CA LEU A 63 -2.95 11.03 -15.95
C LEU A 63 -4.36 11.67 -15.84
N GLY A 64 -4.44 13.00 -15.77
CA GLY A 64 -5.71 13.73 -15.66
C GLY A 64 -6.25 13.86 -14.23
N ILE A 65 -5.45 13.57 -13.22
CA ILE A 65 -5.82 13.69 -11.80
C ILE A 65 -5.19 14.97 -11.24
N PRO A 66 -5.98 15.99 -10.90
CA PRO A 66 -5.47 17.18 -10.21
C PRO A 66 -4.79 16.76 -8.91
N CYS A 67 -3.53 17.15 -8.74
CA CYS A 67 -2.76 16.77 -7.56
C CYS A 67 -1.71 17.83 -7.25
N THR A 68 -1.61 18.21 -5.99
CA THR A 68 -0.50 19.03 -5.47
C THR A 68 0.57 18.15 -4.84
N ASP A 69 1.77 18.68 -4.69
CA ASP A 69 2.87 17.93 -4.10
C ASP A 69 2.60 17.55 -2.63
N GLU A 70 1.82 18.38 -1.91
CA GLU A 70 1.40 18.16 -0.53
C GLU A 70 0.42 16.99 -0.37
N GLN A 71 -0.33 16.65 -1.42
CA GLN A 71 -1.23 15.49 -1.41
C GLN A 71 -0.49 14.16 -1.56
N VAL A 72 0.81 14.19 -1.90
CA VAL A 72 1.63 12.99 -2.05
C VAL A 72 2.47 12.75 -0.80
N VAL A 73 2.38 11.56 -0.23
CA VAL A 73 3.20 11.12 0.91
C VAL A 73 3.96 9.86 0.52
N THR A 74 5.28 9.95 0.59
CA THR A 74 6.19 8.88 0.19
C THR A 74 6.88 8.25 1.40
N SER A 75 7.33 7.01 1.26
CA SER A 75 8.06 6.32 2.34
C SER A 75 9.37 7.04 2.77
N PRO A 76 10.13 7.76 1.92
CA PRO A 76 11.19 8.64 2.38
C PRO A 76 10.75 9.71 3.37
N GLN A 77 9.60 10.36 3.15
CA GLN A 77 9.07 11.36 4.07
C GLN A 77 8.70 10.75 5.42
N ALA A 78 8.15 9.53 5.42
CA ALA A 78 7.90 8.80 6.65
C ALA A 78 9.20 8.38 7.36
N ALA A 79 10.24 7.97 6.62
CA ALA A 79 11.55 7.66 7.19
C ALA A 79 12.17 8.88 7.89
N VAL A 80 12.02 10.06 7.30
CA VAL A 80 12.48 11.31 7.89
C VAL A 80 11.74 11.64 9.19
N GLN A 81 10.43 11.38 9.29
CA GLN A 81 9.71 11.57 10.55
C GLN A 81 10.22 10.64 11.67
N ILE A 82 10.61 9.41 11.32
CA ILE A 82 11.26 8.50 12.28
C ILE A 82 12.59 9.08 12.73
N LEU A 83 13.45 9.53 11.80
CA LEU A 83 14.76 10.12 12.11
C LEU A 83 14.64 11.37 12.97
N ALA A 84 13.65 12.23 12.71
CA ALA A 84 13.43 13.46 13.49
C ALA A 84 13.09 13.18 14.96
N GLY A 85 12.57 11.99 15.26
CA GLY A 85 12.32 11.56 16.63
C GLY A 85 13.56 11.05 17.39
N VAL A 86 14.67 10.75 16.68
CA VAL A 86 15.82 10.04 17.27
C VAL A 86 17.18 10.65 16.91
N CYS A 87 17.28 11.48 15.88
CA CYS A 87 18.51 12.12 15.42
C CYS A 87 18.44 13.63 15.63
N ALA A 88 19.58 14.26 15.88
CA ALA A 88 19.67 15.72 15.98
C ALA A 88 19.46 16.39 14.61
N GLU A 89 18.92 17.60 14.60
CA GLU A 89 18.85 18.45 13.41
C GLU A 89 20.28 18.69 12.84
N GLY A 90 20.40 18.68 11.52
CA GLY A 90 21.68 18.82 10.82
C GLY A 90 22.54 17.55 10.84
N ALA A 91 22.08 16.46 11.43
CA ALA A 91 22.84 15.22 11.46
C ALA A 91 23.11 14.68 10.04
N PRO A 92 24.32 14.16 9.77
CA PRO A 92 24.63 13.51 8.51
C PRO A 92 23.96 12.12 8.45
N ILE A 93 23.25 11.85 7.37
CA ILE A 93 22.52 10.60 7.14
C ILE A 93 23.06 9.95 5.87
N PHE A 94 23.52 8.72 5.97
CA PHE A 94 24.02 7.98 4.81
C PHE A 94 22.85 7.45 3.96
N VAL A 95 22.90 7.73 2.65
CA VAL A 95 21.82 7.39 1.73
C VAL A 95 22.21 6.20 0.85
N VAL A 96 21.42 5.14 0.93
CA VAL A 96 21.34 4.07 -0.06
C VAL A 96 20.01 4.21 -0.77
N GLY A 97 20.01 4.73 -2.00
CA GLY A 97 18.76 4.97 -2.74
C GLY A 97 18.82 6.19 -3.64
N GLY A 98 17.67 6.67 -4.08
CA GLY A 98 17.52 7.75 -5.06
C GLY A 98 17.31 9.14 -4.47
N ALA A 99 17.08 10.10 -5.38
CA ALA A 99 16.87 11.51 -5.05
C ALA A 99 15.68 11.75 -4.10
N GLY A 100 14.64 10.91 -4.15
CA GLY A 100 13.50 11.04 -3.26
C GLY A 100 13.86 10.97 -1.77
N ILE A 101 14.89 10.18 -1.41
CA ILE A 101 15.41 10.12 -0.04
C ILE A 101 16.24 11.37 0.28
N GLU A 102 17.13 11.77 -0.63
CA GLU A 102 18.00 12.94 -0.41
C GLU A 102 17.18 14.22 -0.24
N ASP A 103 16.16 14.41 -1.07
CA ASP A 103 15.31 15.60 -0.99
C ASP A 103 14.48 15.60 0.31
N ALA A 104 13.88 14.47 0.68
CA ALA A 104 13.15 14.37 1.94
C ALA A 104 14.03 14.66 3.16
N LEU A 105 15.29 14.21 3.16
CA LEU A 105 16.26 14.51 4.22
C LEU A 105 16.61 16.01 4.28
N ARG A 106 16.88 16.65 3.12
CA ARG A 106 17.19 18.09 3.05
C ARG A 106 16.02 18.94 3.54
N ASP A 107 14.80 18.62 3.09
CA ASP A 107 13.57 19.34 3.46
C ASP A 107 13.32 19.29 4.98
N ALA A 108 13.79 18.24 5.64
CA ALA A 108 13.69 18.09 7.09
C ALA A 108 14.91 18.58 7.87
N GLY A 109 15.86 19.22 7.21
CA GLY A 109 17.04 19.80 7.85
C GLY A 109 18.17 18.81 8.15
N PHE A 110 18.13 17.59 7.62
CA PHE A 110 19.24 16.64 7.68
C PHE A 110 20.24 16.85 6.55
N VAL A 111 21.45 16.32 6.71
CA VAL A 111 22.52 16.38 5.70
C VAL A 111 22.65 15.01 5.04
N PRO A 112 22.04 14.77 3.84
CA PRO A 112 22.25 13.52 3.12
C PRO A 112 23.70 13.41 2.67
N THR A 113 24.31 12.24 2.87
CA THR A 113 25.67 11.95 2.42
C THR A 113 25.78 10.56 1.82
N ARG A 114 26.75 10.39 0.92
CA ARG A 114 27.21 9.08 0.40
C ARG A 114 28.67 8.82 0.78
N ASN A 115 29.28 9.75 1.55
CA ASN A 115 30.64 9.62 2.03
C ASN A 115 30.64 9.21 3.51
N PRO A 116 31.15 8.02 3.86
CA PRO A 116 31.21 7.57 5.27
C PRO A 116 32.12 8.45 6.13
N GLY A 117 33.06 9.20 5.51
CA GLY A 117 33.94 10.13 6.21
C GLY A 117 33.23 11.35 6.82
N ASP A 118 32.00 11.62 6.44
CA ASP A 118 31.19 12.72 7.00
C ASP A 118 30.59 12.37 8.38
N GLY A 119 30.84 11.16 8.89
CA GLY A 119 30.38 10.71 10.21
C GLY A 119 28.86 10.51 10.32
N PRO A 120 28.23 9.79 9.39
CA PRO A 120 26.79 9.58 9.43
C PRO A 120 26.36 8.84 10.70
N VAL A 121 25.23 9.28 11.28
CA VAL A 121 24.65 8.67 12.49
C VAL A 121 23.58 7.64 12.17
N ALA A 122 23.06 7.66 10.95
CA ALA A 122 22.05 6.71 10.46
C ALA A 122 22.26 6.39 8.98
N VAL A 123 21.71 5.24 8.57
CA VAL A 123 21.60 4.81 7.18
C VAL A 123 20.12 4.77 6.82
N VAL A 124 19.72 5.47 5.75
CA VAL A 124 18.39 5.30 5.11
C VAL A 124 18.58 4.52 3.84
N GLN A 125 17.87 3.37 3.77
CA GLN A 125 17.92 2.47 2.63
C GLN A 125 16.59 2.41 1.90
N GLY A 126 16.60 2.73 0.61
CA GLY A 126 15.49 2.59 -0.32
C GLY A 126 15.97 2.17 -1.69
N PHE A 127 15.02 1.86 -2.57
CA PHE A 127 15.33 1.43 -3.93
C PHE A 127 15.75 2.61 -4.82
N ALA A 128 16.78 2.38 -5.62
CA ALA A 128 17.04 3.12 -6.85
C ALA A 128 17.73 2.19 -7.86
N PRO A 129 17.56 2.40 -9.17
CA PRO A 129 18.15 1.54 -10.20
C PRO A 129 19.68 1.43 -10.13
N ASP A 130 20.34 2.48 -9.64
CA ASP A 130 21.80 2.58 -9.58
C ASP A 130 22.39 2.04 -8.27
N VAL A 131 21.58 1.58 -7.32
CA VAL A 131 22.08 0.95 -6.07
C VAL A 131 22.80 -0.35 -6.42
N GLY A 132 24.06 -0.41 -6.07
CA GLY A 132 24.92 -1.55 -6.33
C GLY A 132 25.58 -2.13 -5.09
N TRP A 133 26.39 -3.18 -5.28
CA TRP A 133 27.07 -3.87 -4.18
C TRP A 133 27.87 -2.93 -3.28
N ARG A 134 28.51 -1.89 -3.84
CA ARG A 134 29.32 -0.94 -3.06
C ARG A 134 28.48 -0.15 -2.06
N ASP A 135 27.27 0.25 -2.46
CA ASP A 135 26.36 1.00 -1.59
C ASP A 135 25.87 0.11 -0.44
N LEU A 136 25.51 -1.15 -0.75
CA LEU A 136 25.08 -2.13 0.25
C LEU A 136 26.21 -2.51 1.21
N ALA A 137 27.45 -2.69 0.71
CA ALA A 137 28.61 -2.97 1.54
C ALA A 137 28.91 -1.81 2.48
N MET A 138 28.85 -0.55 2.00
CA MET A 138 29.07 0.63 2.83
C MET A 138 27.98 0.77 3.90
N ALA A 139 26.72 0.55 3.53
CA ALA A 139 25.62 0.49 4.50
C ALA A 139 25.91 -0.54 5.59
N SER A 140 26.33 -1.76 5.22
CA SER A 140 26.65 -2.82 6.18
C SER A 140 27.74 -2.38 7.16
N TYR A 141 28.84 -1.78 6.69
CA TYR A 141 29.93 -1.31 7.56
C TYR A 141 29.48 -0.23 8.54
N LEU A 142 28.65 0.72 8.10
CA LEU A 142 28.10 1.77 8.94
C LEU A 142 27.12 1.21 9.98
N ILE A 143 26.26 0.26 9.58
CA ILE A 143 25.32 -0.40 10.47
C ILE A 143 26.07 -1.22 11.54
N GLU A 144 27.12 -1.95 11.18
CA GLU A 144 27.98 -2.68 12.11
C GLU A 144 28.72 -1.73 13.07
N SER A 145 29.08 -0.53 12.61
CA SER A 145 29.70 0.49 13.47
C SER A 145 28.73 1.19 14.41
N GLY A 146 27.44 0.87 14.36
CA GLY A 146 26.42 1.37 15.29
C GLY A 146 25.50 2.46 14.73
N CYS A 147 25.54 2.72 13.42
CA CYS A 147 24.55 3.60 12.81
C CYS A 147 23.14 3.00 12.90
N LEU A 148 22.15 3.86 13.16
CA LEU A 148 20.74 3.51 13.06
C LEU A 148 20.41 3.11 11.62
N TRP A 149 19.62 2.07 11.42
CA TRP A 149 19.22 1.61 10.09
C TRP A 149 17.72 1.75 9.87
N VAL A 150 17.33 2.61 8.92
CA VAL A 150 15.94 2.84 8.51
C VAL A 150 15.75 2.37 7.07
N ALA A 151 14.85 1.40 6.86
CA ALA A 151 14.43 1.01 5.53
C ALA A 151 13.16 1.79 5.12
N THR A 152 13.11 2.29 3.89
CA THR A 152 11.93 3.02 3.39
C THR A 152 10.74 2.08 3.17
N ASN A 153 10.98 0.81 2.81
CA ASN A 153 10.00 -0.25 2.69
C ASN A 153 10.71 -1.63 2.65
N LEU A 154 9.95 -2.71 2.75
CA LEU A 154 10.42 -4.08 2.63
C LEU A 154 9.79 -4.83 1.45
N ASP A 155 9.28 -4.14 0.45
CA ASP A 155 8.69 -4.77 -0.74
C ASP A 155 9.75 -5.61 -1.45
N LEU A 156 9.56 -6.94 -1.46
CA LEU A 156 10.55 -7.87 -2.01
C LEU A 156 10.72 -7.74 -3.51
N THR A 157 9.63 -7.40 -4.19
CA THR A 157 9.58 -7.31 -5.65
C THR A 157 8.74 -6.13 -6.09
N PHE A 158 8.90 -5.71 -7.33
CA PHE A 158 7.98 -4.82 -8.01
C PHE A 158 7.84 -5.20 -9.49
N PRO A 159 6.65 -4.96 -10.10
CA PRO A 159 6.44 -5.25 -11.52
C PRO A 159 7.14 -4.22 -12.40
N THR A 160 7.71 -4.69 -13.52
CA THR A 160 8.26 -3.87 -14.59
C THR A 160 7.69 -4.31 -15.94
N GLU A 161 7.95 -3.56 -17.01
CA GLU A 161 7.58 -3.97 -18.37
C GLU A 161 8.27 -5.26 -18.84
N HIS A 162 9.39 -5.65 -18.20
CA HIS A 162 10.15 -6.86 -18.52
C HIS A 162 9.84 -8.03 -17.57
N GLY A 163 8.96 -7.85 -16.59
CA GLY A 163 8.62 -8.87 -15.60
C GLY A 163 8.83 -8.39 -14.17
N VAL A 164 8.93 -9.34 -13.24
CA VAL A 164 9.12 -9.05 -11.82
C VAL A 164 10.60 -8.76 -11.53
N ALA A 165 10.87 -7.62 -10.88
CA ALA A 165 12.21 -7.20 -10.48
C ALA A 165 12.37 -7.21 -8.94
N PRO A 166 13.62 -7.35 -8.42
CA PRO A 166 13.88 -7.21 -6.99
C PRO A 166 13.54 -5.82 -6.49
N GLY A 167 12.74 -5.74 -5.42
CA GLY A 167 12.42 -4.50 -4.71
C GLY A 167 13.44 -4.15 -3.62
N ASN A 168 13.16 -3.08 -2.89
CA ASN A 168 14.02 -2.66 -1.78
C ASN A 168 14.18 -3.74 -0.71
N GLY A 169 13.11 -4.50 -0.42
CA GLY A 169 13.15 -5.58 0.56
C GLY A 169 14.20 -6.65 0.23
N SER A 170 14.42 -6.96 -1.06
CA SER A 170 15.49 -7.85 -1.50
C SER A 170 16.88 -7.27 -1.23
N LEU A 171 17.06 -5.95 -1.43
CA LEU A 171 18.32 -5.26 -1.12
C LEU A 171 18.54 -5.15 0.40
N VAL A 172 17.48 -4.89 1.16
CA VAL A 172 17.50 -4.91 2.64
C VAL A 172 17.89 -6.30 3.15
N ALA A 173 17.32 -7.37 2.58
CA ALA A 173 17.67 -8.73 2.95
C ALA A 173 19.16 -9.04 2.70
N ALA A 174 19.75 -8.52 1.63
CA ALA A 174 21.18 -8.68 1.36
C ALA A 174 22.04 -8.03 2.47
N VAL A 175 21.70 -6.81 2.90
CA VAL A 175 22.37 -6.12 4.02
C VAL A 175 22.10 -6.86 5.33
N ALA A 176 20.85 -7.25 5.61
CA ALA A 176 20.47 -7.96 6.83
C ALA A 176 21.23 -9.27 7.02
N ASN A 177 21.43 -10.03 5.92
CA ASN A 177 22.23 -11.25 5.94
C ASN A 177 23.72 -10.97 6.23
N ALA A 178 24.25 -9.83 5.79
CA ALA A 178 25.64 -9.48 6.04
C ALA A 178 25.85 -9.05 7.52
N VAL A 179 24.95 -8.23 8.06
CA VAL A 179 25.10 -7.65 9.43
C VAL A 179 24.43 -8.48 10.53
N GLY A 180 23.68 -9.53 10.17
CA GLY A 180 23.01 -10.45 11.13
C GLY A 180 21.84 -9.83 11.88
N ARG A 181 21.26 -8.71 11.41
CA ARG A 181 20.08 -8.06 12.02
C ARG A 181 19.17 -7.38 10.99
N GLN A 182 17.93 -7.14 11.37
CA GLN A 182 16.96 -6.40 10.56
C GLN A 182 17.13 -4.88 10.75
N PRO A 183 16.52 -4.04 9.88
CA PRO A 183 16.42 -2.61 10.11
C PRO A 183 15.83 -2.29 11.48
N ASP A 184 16.30 -1.23 12.10
CA ASP A 184 15.76 -0.75 13.38
C ASP A 184 14.35 -0.21 13.19
N HIS A 185 14.10 0.40 12.02
CA HIS A 185 12.78 0.91 11.64
C HIS A 185 12.51 0.67 10.16
N VAL A 186 11.22 0.49 9.84
CA VAL A 186 10.68 0.47 8.49
C VAL A 186 9.64 1.56 8.37
N ALA A 187 9.74 2.39 7.34
CA ALA A 187 8.89 3.57 7.21
C ALA A 187 7.61 3.33 6.39
N GLY A 188 7.69 2.45 5.39
CA GLY A 188 6.60 2.16 4.46
C GLY A 188 5.56 1.19 5.00
N LYS A 189 4.40 1.12 4.35
CA LYS A 189 3.36 0.12 4.64
C LYS A 189 3.94 -1.29 4.65
N PRO A 190 3.51 -2.19 5.55
CA PRO A 190 2.41 -2.05 6.51
C PRO A 190 2.76 -1.32 7.80
N GLU A 191 4.00 -0.83 7.98
CA GLU A 191 4.36 -0.11 9.18
C GLU A 191 3.62 1.23 9.29
N PRO A 192 3.26 1.68 10.52
CA PRO A 192 2.35 2.80 10.75
C PRO A 192 2.83 4.15 10.22
N ALA A 193 4.14 4.36 10.12
CA ALA A 193 4.74 5.70 9.93
C ALA A 193 4.22 6.42 8.68
N LEU A 194 4.08 5.72 7.53
CA LEU A 194 3.62 6.33 6.29
C LEU A 194 2.16 6.81 6.39
N LEU A 195 1.26 5.96 6.87
CA LEU A 195 -0.15 6.31 6.99
C LEU A 195 -0.39 7.35 8.07
N GLN A 196 0.32 7.28 9.20
CA GLN A 196 0.28 8.32 10.24
C GLN A 196 0.78 9.66 9.72
N THR A 197 1.87 9.69 8.94
CA THR A 197 2.38 10.91 8.30
C THR A 197 1.32 11.49 7.36
N ALA A 198 0.64 10.66 6.56
CA ALA A 198 -0.41 11.08 5.65
C ALA A 198 -1.62 11.67 6.39
N MET A 199 -2.12 10.98 7.40
CA MET A 199 -3.25 11.44 8.20
C MET A 199 -2.95 12.77 8.92
N ASN A 200 -1.77 12.86 9.55
CA ASN A 200 -1.35 14.06 10.28
C ASN A 200 -1.23 15.27 9.35
N ARG A 201 -0.69 15.08 8.14
CA ARG A 201 -0.51 16.15 7.14
C ARG A 201 -1.83 16.83 6.78
N VAL A 202 -2.89 16.07 6.64
CA VAL A 202 -4.21 16.61 6.30
C VAL A 202 -5.13 16.80 7.50
N GLY A 203 -4.70 16.45 8.72
CA GLY A 203 -5.53 16.52 9.92
C GLY A 203 -6.75 15.60 9.83
N ALA A 204 -6.58 14.38 9.32
CA ALA A 204 -7.66 13.44 9.18
C ALA A 204 -8.07 12.84 10.53
N HIS A 205 -9.37 12.77 10.80
CA HIS A 205 -9.94 12.13 11.97
C HIS A 205 -10.65 10.81 11.63
N ARG A 206 -11.17 10.70 10.42
CA ARG A 206 -11.81 9.50 9.88
C ARG A 206 -11.27 9.22 8.47
N ALA A 207 -10.12 8.61 8.41
CA ALA A 207 -9.49 8.24 7.16
C ALA A 207 -9.95 6.85 6.69
N LEU A 208 -9.99 6.65 5.35
CA LEU A 208 -10.15 5.36 4.70
C LEU A 208 -8.90 5.08 3.88
N MET A 209 -8.26 3.92 4.07
CA MET A 209 -7.19 3.45 3.21
C MET A 209 -7.75 2.64 2.04
N VAL A 210 -7.36 2.98 0.82
CA VAL A 210 -7.73 2.23 -0.40
C VAL A 210 -6.48 1.60 -0.99
N GLY A 211 -6.51 0.27 -1.12
CA GLY A 211 -5.36 -0.49 -1.61
C GLY A 211 -5.76 -1.80 -2.29
N ASP A 212 -4.83 -2.36 -3.04
CA ASP A 212 -4.96 -3.64 -3.73
C ASP A 212 -4.13 -4.76 -3.07
N ARG A 213 -3.35 -4.40 -2.04
CA ARG A 213 -2.46 -5.32 -1.35
C ARG A 213 -2.87 -5.54 0.11
N LEU A 214 -3.08 -6.81 0.46
CA LEU A 214 -3.43 -7.21 1.82
C LEU A 214 -2.27 -7.05 2.80
N ASP A 215 -1.06 -7.36 2.34
CA ASP A 215 0.19 -7.39 3.12
C ASP A 215 0.80 -6.01 3.39
N THR A 216 0.37 -4.98 2.69
CA THR A 216 0.86 -3.61 2.88
C THR A 216 -0.27 -2.64 3.21
N ASP A 217 -1.26 -2.50 2.33
CA ASP A 217 -2.30 -1.48 2.45
C ASP A 217 -3.30 -1.80 3.54
N ILE A 218 -3.85 -3.02 3.49
CA ILE A 218 -4.89 -3.45 4.41
C ILE A 218 -4.31 -3.70 5.80
N GLU A 219 -3.18 -4.39 5.87
CA GLU A 219 -2.47 -4.59 7.12
C GLU A 219 -1.99 -3.26 7.72
N GLY A 220 -1.49 -2.33 6.89
CA GLY A 220 -1.12 -0.99 7.32
C GLY A 220 -2.31 -0.21 7.91
N ALA A 221 -3.47 -0.25 7.25
CA ALA A 221 -4.70 0.35 7.76
C ALA A 221 -5.11 -0.25 9.11
N HIS A 222 -5.07 -1.59 9.22
CA HIS A 222 -5.35 -2.29 10.47
C HIS A 222 -4.41 -1.85 11.60
N ARG A 223 -3.10 -1.74 11.32
CA ARG A 223 -2.08 -1.34 12.33
C ARG A 223 -2.28 0.10 12.85
N VAL A 224 -2.80 0.99 12.03
CA VAL A 224 -3.12 2.38 12.47
C VAL A 224 -4.56 2.57 12.92
N GLY A 225 -5.39 1.52 12.87
CA GLY A 225 -6.76 1.51 13.38
C GLY A 225 -7.75 2.29 12.51
N ILE A 226 -7.55 2.33 11.19
CA ILE A 226 -8.49 2.94 10.23
C ILE A 226 -9.16 1.89 9.36
N ASP A 227 -10.32 2.23 8.81
CA ASP A 227 -11.02 1.39 7.84
C ASP A 227 -10.24 1.26 6.53
N SER A 228 -10.46 0.15 5.84
CA SER A 228 -9.82 -0.14 4.55
C SER A 228 -10.81 -0.61 3.49
N LEU A 229 -10.59 -0.17 2.26
CA LEU A 229 -11.25 -0.66 1.06
C LEU A 229 -10.22 -1.42 0.21
N TYR A 230 -10.40 -2.72 0.09
CA TYR A 230 -9.67 -3.51 -0.90
C TYR A 230 -10.29 -3.34 -2.27
N VAL A 231 -9.48 -3.11 -3.31
CA VAL A 231 -9.90 -3.06 -4.72
C VAL A 231 -9.19 -4.16 -5.52
N ALA A 232 -9.96 -4.90 -6.31
CA ALA A 232 -9.46 -6.06 -7.07
C ALA A 232 -8.79 -5.65 -8.40
N THR A 233 -8.08 -4.54 -8.40
CA THR A 233 -7.45 -3.98 -9.60
C THR A 233 -5.94 -4.22 -9.65
N GLY A 234 -5.35 -4.88 -8.65
CA GLY A 234 -3.90 -5.00 -8.54
C GLY A 234 -3.37 -6.40 -8.26
N VAL A 235 -2.67 -6.57 -7.13
CA VAL A 235 -1.82 -7.74 -6.84
C VAL A 235 -2.61 -8.92 -6.28
N HIS A 236 -3.35 -8.72 -5.18
CA HIS A 236 -4.08 -9.80 -4.53
C HIS A 236 -5.39 -10.14 -5.22
N SER A 237 -5.81 -11.39 -5.10
CA SER A 237 -7.05 -11.93 -5.64
C SER A 237 -8.15 -12.05 -4.57
N LEU A 238 -9.38 -12.35 -4.97
CA LEU A 238 -10.45 -12.67 -4.02
C LEU A 238 -10.14 -13.93 -3.19
N ILE A 239 -9.36 -14.88 -3.74
CA ILE A 239 -8.88 -16.05 -3.01
C ILE A 239 -8.03 -15.62 -1.84
N ASP A 240 -7.07 -14.70 -2.08
CA ASP A 240 -6.19 -14.17 -1.05
C ASP A 240 -6.99 -13.43 0.03
N VAL A 241 -8.01 -12.64 -0.38
CA VAL A 241 -8.90 -11.96 0.57
C VAL A 241 -9.65 -12.95 1.43
N CYS A 242 -10.24 -14.02 0.84
CA CYS A 242 -10.94 -15.05 1.61
C CYS A 242 -10.02 -15.83 2.56
N ALA A 243 -8.73 -15.96 2.20
CA ALA A 243 -7.71 -16.62 3.02
C ALA A 243 -7.03 -15.68 4.03
N ALA A 244 -7.38 -14.38 4.06
CA ALA A 244 -6.67 -13.39 4.85
C ALA A 244 -6.77 -13.65 6.36
N GLY A 245 -5.63 -13.51 7.04
CA GLY A 245 -5.57 -13.52 8.51
C GLY A 245 -6.17 -12.25 9.12
N PRO A 246 -6.48 -12.25 10.42
CA PRO A 246 -7.19 -11.14 11.08
C PRO A 246 -6.59 -9.74 10.85
N GLY A 247 -5.27 -9.63 10.79
CA GLY A 247 -4.56 -8.34 10.58
C GLY A 247 -4.63 -7.80 9.15
N SER A 248 -5.03 -8.63 8.17
CA SER A 248 -5.05 -8.28 6.74
C SER A 248 -6.45 -8.38 6.12
N ARG A 249 -7.50 -8.43 6.95
CA ARG A 249 -8.91 -8.47 6.50
C ARG A 249 -9.41 -7.06 6.22
N PRO A 250 -9.82 -6.73 4.98
CA PRO A 250 -10.34 -5.40 4.67
C PRO A 250 -11.72 -5.16 5.28
N THR A 251 -12.02 -3.90 5.61
CA THR A 251 -13.35 -3.46 6.08
C THR A 251 -14.37 -3.55 4.94
N PHE A 252 -13.96 -3.13 3.74
CA PHE A 252 -14.80 -3.11 2.53
C PHE A 252 -14.08 -3.75 1.36
N LEU A 253 -14.86 -4.29 0.41
CA LEU A 253 -14.36 -4.87 -0.83
C LEU A 253 -15.04 -4.20 -2.03
N GLY A 254 -14.27 -3.95 -3.08
CA GLY A 254 -14.77 -3.43 -4.35
C GLY A 254 -14.02 -4.01 -5.55
N SER A 255 -14.63 -3.95 -6.73
CA SER A 255 -13.96 -4.28 -7.99
C SER A 255 -12.87 -3.28 -8.33
N ASP A 256 -13.15 -2.01 -8.03
CA ASP A 256 -12.37 -0.83 -8.40
C ASP A 256 -12.76 0.36 -7.50
N LEU A 257 -12.23 1.54 -7.77
CA LEU A 257 -12.52 2.75 -7.01
C LEU A 257 -14.00 3.19 -7.06
N GLY A 258 -14.80 2.69 -7.99
CA GLY A 258 -16.23 2.99 -8.05
C GLY A 258 -16.97 2.63 -6.77
N ALA A 259 -16.46 1.67 -6.01
CA ALA A 259 -17.01 1.31 -4.69
C ALA A 259 -17.07 2.49 -3.70
N LEU A 260 -16.19 3.50 -3.83
CA LEU A 260 -16.18 4.69 -2.96
C LEU A 260 -17.46 5.52 -3.10
N VAL A 261 -17.95 5.67 -4.31
CA VAL A 261 -19.09 6.55 -4.65
C VAL A 261 -20.42 5.81 -4.73
N GLN A 262 -20.39 4.51 -4.53
CA GLN A 262 -21.60 3.67 -4.42
C GLN A 262 -22.09 3.62 -2.96
N ALA A 263 -23.37 3.30 -2.79
CA ALA A 263 -23.90 3.00 -1.46
C ALA A 263 -23.26 1.71 -0.93
N PRO A 264 -22.86 1.66 0.34
CA PRO A 264 -22.38 0.41 0.94
C PRO A 264 -23.42 -0.70 0.74
N ALA A 265 -22.94 -1.91 0.53
CA ALA A 265 -23.75 -3.09 0.32
C ALA A 265 -24.81 -3.26 1.41
N THR A 266 -26.04 -3.52 1.01
CA THR A 266 -27.03 -4.12 1.90
C THR A 266 -26.56 -5.53 2.27
N GLU A 267 -26.72 -5.91 3.54
CA GLU A 267 -26.30 -7.23 4.02
C GLU A 267 -26.78 -8.37 3.09
N VAL A 268 -25.82 -9.10 2.56
CA VAL A 268 -26.05 -10.39 1.92
C VAL A 268 -25.68 -11.44 2.95
N SER A 269 -26.61 -12.31 3.32
CA SER A 269 -26.32 -13.41 4.22
C SER A 269 -25.80 -14.61 3.42
N VAL A 270 -24.72 -15.18 3.91
CA VAL A 270 -24.13 -16.44 3.40
C VAL A 270 -24.20 -17.43 4.56
N VAL A 271 -24.79 -18.60 4.34
CA VAL A 271 -24.88 -19.67 5.33
C VAL A 271 -24.29 -20.94 4.72
N ASP A 272 -23.34 -21.56 5.40
CA ASP A 272 -22.65 -22.80 4.97
C ASP A 272 -22.08 -22.74 3.54
N GLY A 273 -21.50 -21.58 3.17
CA GLY A 273 -20.95 -21.35 1.84
C GLY A 273 -22.01 -21.29 0.72
N THR A 274 -23.28 -21.26 1.07
CA THR A 274 -24.40 -21.00 0.17
C THR A 274 -25.02 -19.65 0.50
N TRP A 275 -25.20 -18.82 -0.54
CA TRP A 275 -25.97 -17.57 -0.40
C TRP A 275 -27.41 -17.85 -0.77
N GLU A 276 -28.32 -17.69 0.19
CA GLU A 276 -29.73 -17.72 -0.05
C GLU A 276 -30.20 -16.36 -0.56
N THR A 277 -30.61 -16.31 -1.80
CA THR A 277 -31.47 -15.24 -2.30
C THR A 277 -32.62 -15.87 -3.06
N ASP A 278 -33.82 -15.52 -2.71
CA ASP A 278 -35.07 -15.88 -3.44
C ASP A 278 -35.15 -15.24 -4.84
N GLY A 279 -34.05 -14.65 -5.32
CA GLY A 279 -33.99 -13.91 -6.56
C GLY A 279 -32.63 -13.95 -7.24
N ARG A 280 -32.60 -13.50 -8.49
CA ARG A 280 -31.34 -13.24 -9.22
C ARG A 280 -30.62 -12.10 -8.57
N ILE A 281 -29.45 -12.35 -7.97
CA ILE A 281 -28.54 -11.27 -7.56
C ILE A 281 -28.07 -10.61 -8.85
N PRO A 282 -28.30 -9.30 -9.03
CA PRO A 282 -27.86 -8.62 -10.22
C PRO A 282 -26.32 -8.50 -10.24
N PRO A 283 -25.69 -8.48 -11.43
CA PRO A 283 -24.21 -8.44 -11.56
C PRO A 283 -23.55 -7.29 -10.79
N GLU A 284 -24.21 -6.15 -10.66
CA GLU A 284 -23.74 -4.98 -9.90
C GLU A 284 -23.58 -5.26 -8.40
N ARG A 285 -24.24 -6.30 -7.89
CA ARG A 285 -24.11 -6.75 -6.49
C ARG A 285 -23.13 -7.90 -6.28
N ALA A 286 -22.39 -8.29 -7.30
CA ALA A 286 -21.44 -9.41 -7.19
C ALA A 286 -20.40 -9.20 -6.08
N TRP A 287 -19.96 -7.96 -5.89
CA TRP A 287 -18.96 -7.63 -4.85
C TRP A 287 -19.56 -7.60 -3.44
N ASP A 288 -20.86 -7.34 -3.29
CA ASP A 288 -21.57 -7.49 -2.02
C ASP A 288 -21.54 -8.95 -1.56
N VAL A 289 -21.78 -9.86 -2.53
CA VAL A 289 -21.70 -11.31 -2.29
C VAL A 289 -20.26 -11.73 -1.99
N ALA A 290 -19.27 -11.19 -2.71
CA ALA A 290 -17.86 -11.45 -2.45
C ALA A 290 -17.45 -11.03 -1.01
N ALA A 291 -17.93 -9.88 -0.55
CA ALA A 291 -17.70 -9.40 0.80
C ALA A 291 -18.35 -10.28 1.87
N ALA A 292 -19.58 -10.74 1.63
CA ALA A 292 -20.26 -11.69 2.52
C ALA A 292 -19.55 -13.04 2.57
N LEU A 293 -19.07 -13.51 1.42
CA LEU A 293 -18.33 -14.75 1.26
C LEU A 293 -16.99 -14.71 2.00
N ALA A 294 -16.25 -13.61 1.86
CA ALA A 294 -14.99 -13.41 2.59
C ALA A 294 -15.22 -13.45 4.12
N ARG A 295 -16.25 -12.77 4.61
CA ARG A 295 -16.60 -12.80 6.05
C ARG A 295 -16.94 -14.22 6.52
N GLU A 296 -17.64 -15.01 5.71
CA GLU A 296 -17.94 -16.41 6.06
C GLU A 296 -16.67 -17.28 6.06
N CYS A 297 -15.77 -17.10 5.08
CA CYS A 297 -14.48 -17.76 5.08
C CYS A 297 -13.67 -17.43 6.35
N TRP A 298 -13.63 -16.16 6.75
CA TRP A 298 -12.94 -15.73 7.98
C TRP A 298 -13.56 -16.32 9.24
N ARG A 299 -14.90 -16.37 9.33
CA ARG A 299 -15.59 -17.01 10.45
C ARG A 299 -15.22 -18.49 10.58
N VAL A 300 -15.28 -19.22 9.46
CA VAL A 300 -14.93 -20.66 9.46
C VAL A 300 -13.44 -20.85 9.79
N GLN A 301 -12.54 -20.01 9.27
CA GLN A 301 -11.12 -20.06 9.57
C GLN A 301 -10.86 -19.82 11.06
N ASP A 302 -11.52 -18.83 11.67
CA ASP A 302 -11.36 -18.50 13.09
C ASP A 302 -11.87 -19.62 14.01
N GLU A 303 -12.94 -20.34 13.58
CA GLU A 303 -13.53 -21.44 14.35
C GLU A 303 -12.81 -22.77 14.16
N SER A 304 -12.36 -23.10 12.94
CA SER A 304 -11.82 -24.41 12.59
C SER A 304 -10.31 -24.45 12.28
N GLY A 305 -9.70 -23.28 12.09
CA GLY A 305 -8.27 -23.13 11.77
C GLY A 305 -7.91 -23.40 10.30
N ALA A 306 -8.83 -23.89 9.46
CA ALA A 306 -8.59 -24.17 8.04
C ALA A 306 -9.86 -24.08 7.22
N ILE A 307 -9.75 -23.60 5.96
CA ILE A 307 -10.83 -23.59 4.97
C ILE A 307 -10.23 -23.77 3.56
N ASP A 308 -10.90 -24.54 2.70
CA ASP A 308 -10.62 -24.55 1.26
C ASP A 308 -11.36 -23.40 0.57
N VAL A 309 -10.68 -22.26 0.52
CA VAL A 309 -11.24 -21.03 -0.09
C VAL A 309 -11.35 -21.14 -1.61
N SER A 310 -10.59 -22.02 -2.25
CA SER A 310 -10.57 -22.16 -3.72
C SER A 310 -11.93 -22.64 -4.25
N ASP A 311 -12.52 -23.68 -3.63
CA ASP A 311 -13.84 -24.17 -4.01
C ASP A 311 -14.94 -23.11 -3.82
N VAL A 312 -14.84 -22.33 -2.74
CA VAL A 312 -15.79 -21.26 -2.43
C VAL A 312 -15.76 -20.16 -3.50
N VAL A 313 -14.57 -19.70 -3.86
CA VAL A 313 -14.36 -18.64 -4.87
C VAL A 313 -14.71 -19.15 -6.27
N GLU A 314 -14.40 -20.42 -6.58
CA GLU A 314 -14.77 -21.02 -7.88
C GLU A 314 -16.29 -21.07 -8.05
N ARG A 315 -17.06 -21.47 -7.03
CA ARG A 315 -18.53 -21.46 -7.04
C ARG A 315 -19.08 -20.04 -7.25
N TRP A 316 -18.49 -19.04 -6.59
CA TRP A 316 -18.85 -17.64 -6.78
C TRP A 316 -18.56 -17.17 -8.22
N SER A 317 -17.38 -17.48 -8.75
CA SER A 317 -16.99 -17.11 -10.11
C SER A 317 -17.90 -17.71 -11.18
N ARG A 318 -18.34 -18.98 -10.99
CA ARG A 318 -19.32 -19.61 -11.88
C ARG A 318 -20.68 -18.92 -11.82
N ARG A 319 -21.07 -18.39 -10.68
CA ARG A 319 -22.37 -17.72 -10.47
C ARG A 319 -22.38 -16.31 -11.04
N PHE A 320 -21.23 -15.61 -11.02
CA PHE A 320 -21.05 -14.23 -11.47
C PHE A 320 -19.98 -14.14 -12.55
N PRO A 321 -20.20 -14.72 -13.75
CA PRO A 321 -19.21 -14.68 -14.82
C PRO A 321 -18.96 -13.25 -15.25
N GLY A 322 -17.67 -12.84 -15.30
CA GLY A 322 -17.26 -11.50 -15.68
C GLY A 322 -17.30 -10.44 -14.56
N ALA A 323 -17.73 -10.80 -13.36
CA ALA A 323 -17.69 -9.89 -12.20
C ALA A 323 -16.27 -9.68 -11.66
N LEU A 324 -15.33 -10.59 -11.96
CA LEU A 324 -13.89 -10.40 -11.70
C LEU A 324 -13.20 -10.02 -13.02
N PRO A 325 -12.30 -9.04 -13.03
CA PRO A 325 -11.34 -8.93 -14.10
C PRO A 325 -10.52 -10.24 -14.16
N HIS A 326 -10.18 -10.69 -15.37
CA HIS A 326 -9.48 -11.96 -15.60
C HIS A 326 -8.18 -12.14 -14.78
N ALA A 327 -7.58 -11.05 -14.31
CA ALA A 327 -6.40 -11.07 -13.45
C ALA A 327 -6.67 -11.54 -12.00
N ALA A 328 -7.91 -11.45 -11.53
CA ALA A 328 -8.24 -11.76 -10.13
C ALA A 328 -8.51 -13.25 -9.86
N ILE A 329 -8.48 -14.10 -10.88
CA ILE A 329 -8.72 -15.55 -10.79
C ILE A 329 -7.41 -16.35 -10.96
N SER A 330 -6.38 -15.78 -11.57
CA SER A 330 -5.12 -16.48 -11.75
C SER A 330 -4.29 -16.40 -10.47
N THR A 331 -4.22 -17.52 -9.76
CA THR A 331 -3.06 -17.79 -8.90
C THR A 331 -1.80 -17.53 -9.72
N VAL A 332 -1.03 -16.51 -9.36
CA VAL A 332 0.33 -16.37 -9.86
C VAL A 332 1.05 -17.61 -9.36
N GLY A 333 1.25 -18.57 -10.26
CA GLY A 333 2.11 -19.71 -10.00
C GLY A 333 3.49 -19.18 -9.61
N HIS A 334 4.02 -19.74 -8.57
CA HIS A 334 5.29 -19.50 -7.87
C HIS A 334 6.45 -19.04 -8.73
#